data_efbc83d003e9670ce87901b6b9ef7627
#
_entry.id   efbc83d003e9670ce87901b6b9ef7627
#
_cell.length_a   1.000
_cell.length_b   1.000
_cell.length_c   1.000
_cell.angle_alpha   90.00
_cell.angle_beta   90.00
_cell.angle_gamma   90.00
#
_symmetry.space_group_name_H-M   'P 1'
#
loop_
_entity.id
_entity.type
_entity.pdbx_description
1 polymer ?
#
loop_
_entity_poly.entity_id
_entity_poly.type
_entity_poly.pdbx_seq_one_letter_code
_entity_poly.pdbx_strand_id
1 'polypeptide(L)'
;MAQPSTTYKFELNLTDLDRSVYESVKQTIARHPSETEERMTVRLLAYALFYNEQLAFGRGLSDVDEPALWEKSLDDRVLHWIEVGQPDADRLTWCSRRTERTSLLAYGSLRVWEGKVVPVANNLKNVHIAAVPQEILETLAKDMPRVIKWDVMISE
;
A
#
# COMPACT_ATOMS: atom_id res chain seq x y z
N MET A 1 -9.59 -1.79 -27.30
CA MET A 1 -9.98 -2.60 -26.14
C MET A 1 -8.99 -2.41 -25.01
N ALA A 2 -9.49 -2.30 -23.80
CA ALA A 2 -8.62 -2.24 -22.63
C ALA A 2 -7.90 -3.59 -22.46
N GLN A 3 -6.62 -3.55 -22.13
CA GLN A 3 -5.87 -4.76 -21.80
C GLN A 3 -6.34 -5.30 -20.45
N PRO A 4 -6.44 -6.63 -20.30
CA PRO A 4 -6.82 -7.20 -19.02
C PRO A 4 -5.70 -7.06 -17.98
N SER A 5 -6.08 -6.99 -16.73
CA SER A 5 -5.13 -7.06 -15.63
C SER A 5 -4.43 -8.42 -15.58
N THR A 6 -3.19 -8.43 -15.13
CA THR A 6 -2.44 -9.65 -14.88
C THR A 6 -2.68 -10.11 -13.46
N THR A 7 -3.04 -11.38 -13.29
CA THR A 7 -3.31 -11.97 -11.98
C THR A 7 -2.06 -12.60 -11.39
N TYR A 8 -1.78 -12.28 -10.13
CA TYR A 8 -0.72 -12.86 -9.32
C TYR A 8 -1.31 -13.51 -8.09
N LYS A 9 -0.66 -14.56 -7.61
CA LYS A 9 -0.96 -15.15 -6.30
C LYS A 9 0.12 -14.72 -5.32
N PHE A 10 -0.30 -14.25 -4.16
CA PHE A 10 0.60 -13.77 -3.12
C PHE A 10 0.44 -14.64 -1.88
N GLU A 11 1.52 -15.30 -1.48
CA GLU A 11 1.59 -16.09 -0.27
C GLU A 11 2.52 -15.38 0.72
N LEU A 12 1.97 -14.96 1.85
CA LEU A 12 2.69 -14.21 2.87
C LEU A 12 2.75 -15.01 4.16
N ASN A 13 3.96 -15.26 4.65
CA ASN A 13 4.19 -15.71 6.02
C ASN A 13 4.67 -14.50 6.81
N LEU A 14 3.82 -13.99 7.69
CA LEU A 14 4.08 -12.76 8.43
C LEU A 14 4.36 -13.06 9.89
N THR A 15 5.48 -12.55 10.38
CA THR A 15 5.84 -12.51 11.78
C THR A 15 6.06 -11.07 12.17
N ASP A 16 5.11 -10.47 12.86
CA ASP A 16 5.22 -9.09 13.34
C ASP A 16 5.37 -9.14 14.86
N LEU A 17 6.59 -8.97 15.32
CA LEU A 17 6.93 -9.06 16.74
C LEU A 17 6.39 -7.87 17.53
N ASP A 18 6.26 -6.71 16.87
CA ASP A 18 5.79 -5.49 17.52
C ASP A 18 4.30 -5.56 17.83
N ARG A 19 3.51 -6.19 16.96
CA ARG A 19 2.07 -6.35 17.12
C ARG A 19 1.65 -7.75 17.57
N SER A 20 2.58 -8.68 17.71
CA SER A 20 2.32 -10.10 18.01
C SER A 20 1.40 -10.76 16.98
N VAL A 21 1.66 -10.51 15.71
CA VAL A 21 0.93 -11.11 14.59
C VAL A 21 1.76 -12.23 13.98
N TYR A 22 1.17 -13.42 13.85
CA TYR A 22 1.80 -14.60 13.28
C TYR A 22 0.80 -15.25 12.34
N GLU A 23 0.89 -14.92 11.04
CA GLU A 23 -0.13 -15.33 10.06
C GLU A 23 0.48 -15.86 8.77
N SER A 24 -0.18 -16.83 8.19
CA SER A 24 0.07 -17.30 6.83
C SER A 24 -1.15 -16.97 5.99
N VAL A 25 -0.97 -16.14 4.98
CA VAL A 25 -2.08 -15.57 4.20
C VAL A 25 -1.84 -15.82 2.73
N LYS A 26 -2.93 -16.11 2.00
CA LYS A 26 -2.91 -16.21 0.53
C LYS A 26 -3.89 -15.21 -0.04
N GLN A 27 -3.42 -14.41 -0.97
CA GLN A 27 -4.22 -13.40 -1.67
C GLN A 27 -4.03 -13.51 -3.18
N THR A 28 -5.07 -13.17 -3.90
CA THR A 28 -4.98 -12.99 -5.35
C THR A 28 -5.01 -11.50 -5.64
N ILE A 29 -4.03 -11.02 -6.39
CA ILE A 29 -3.93 -9.60 -6.74
C ILE A 29 -3.97 -9.42 -8.24
N ALA A 30 -4.60 -8.33 -8.68
CA ALA A 30 -4.62 -7.93 -10.07
C ALA A 30 -3.66 -6.76 -10.27
N ARG A 31 -2.73 -6.93 -11.21
CA ARG A 31 -1.84 -5.85 -11.64
C ARG A 31 -2.48 -5.17 -12.85
N HIS A 32 -2.84 -3.90 -12.70
CA HIS A 32 -3.39 -3.11 -13.81
C HIS A 32 -2.35 -2.99 -14.93
N PRO A 33 -2.75 -2.96 -16.21
CA PRO A 33 -1.78 -2.85 -17.33
C PRO A 33 -0.86 -1.64 -17.22
N SER A 34 -1.30 -0.56 -16.60
CA SER A 34 -0.47 0.65 -16.40
C SER A 34 0.33 0.63 -15.08
N GLU A 35 0.17 -0.39 -14.25
CA GLU A 35 0.90 -0.50 -12.98
C GLU A 35 2.29 -1.07 -13.20
N THR A 36 3.31 -0.42 -12.64
CA THR A 36 4.67 -0.95 -12.63
C THR A 36 4.80 -2.10 -11.63
N GLU A 37 5.79 -2.96 -11.81
CA GLU A 37 6.11 -4.00 -10.83
C GLU A 37 6.53 -3.39 -9.49
N GLU A 38 7.20 -2.24 -9.51
CA GLU A 38 7.56 -1.52 -8.29
C GLU A 38 6.32 -1.11 -7.50
N ARG A 39 5.31 -0.53 -8.15
CA ARG A 39 4.09 -0.13 -7.47
C ARG A 39 3.37 -1.34 -6.86
N MET A 40 3.27 -2.43 -7.60
CA MET A 40 2.68 -3.67 -7.09
C MET A 40 3.44 -4.17 -5.87
N THR A 41 4.78 -4.14 -5.92
CA THR A 41 5.62 -4.53 -4.80
C THR A 41 5.35 -3.68 -3.56
N VAL A 42 5.18 -2.37 -3.72
CA VAL A 42 4.85 -1.47 -2.60
C VAL A 42 3.47 -1.80 -2.02
N ARG A 43 2.50 -2.16 -2.86
CA ARG A 43 1.20 -2.65 -2.35
C ARG A 43 1.35 -3.90 -1.50
N LEU A 44 2.21 -4.83 -1.91
CA LEU A 44 2.47 -6.05 -1.13
C LEU A 44 3.17 -5.75 0.18
N LEU A 45 4.14 -4.83 0.18
CA LEU A 45 4.79 -4.36 1.40
C LEU A 45 3.77 -3.71 2.35
N ALA A 46 2.89 -2.88 1.81
CA ALA A 46 1.83 -2.25 2.60
C ALA A 46 0.90 -3.30 3.23
N TYR A 47 0.57 -4.34 2.48
CA TYR A 47 -0.25 -5.43 2.99
C TYR A 47 0.41 -6.10 4.21
N ALA A 48 1.71 -6.36 4.15
CA ALA A 48 2.45 -6.95 5.26
C ALA A 48 2.56 -6.00 6.45
N LEU A 49 2.90 -4.72 6.20
CA LEU A 49 3.11 -3.73 7.25
C LEU A 49 1.83 -3.37 8.01
N PHE A 50 0.71 -3.31 7.31
CA PHE A 50 -0.57 -2.88 7.87
C PHE A 50 -1.55 -4.03 8.07
N TYR A 51 -1.08 -5.25 7.98
CA TYR A 51 -1.93 -6.43 8.03
C TYR A 51 -2.89 -6.44 9.22
N ASN A 52 -4.13 -6.75 8.93
CA ASN A 52 -5.15 -7.21 9.87
C ASN A 52 -6.17 -8.05 9.09
N GLU A 53 -7.05 -8.72 9.79
CA GLU A 53 -8.00 -9.63 9.15
C GLU A 53 -8.97 -8.93 8.20
N GLN A 54 -9.20 -7.63 8.39
CA GLN A 54 -10.14 -6.85 7.59
C GLN A 54 -9.45 -6.09 6.45
N LEU A 55 -8.12 -6.18 6.33
CA LEU A 55 -7.38 -5.46 5.30
C LEU A 55 -7.62 -6.09 3.93
N ALA A 56 -7.97 -5.27 2.95
CA ALA A 56 -8.22 -5.71 1.58
C ALA A 56 -7.57 -4.78 0.58
N PHE A 57 -7.26 -5.30 -0.60
CA PHE A 57 -6.83 -4.47 -1.72
C PHE A 57 -8.03 -3.73 -2.30
N GLY A 58 -7.86 -2.42 -2.53
CA GLY A 58 -8.80 -1.62 -3.29
C GLY A 58 -8.49 -1.68 -4.78
N ARG A 59 -9.33 -1.06 -5.60
CA ARG A 59 -9.12 -1.00 -7.05
C ARG A 59 -8.07 0.02 -7.47
N GLY A 60 -7.70 0.94 -6.58
CA GLY A 60 -6.57 1.85 -6.78
C GLY A 60 -6.58 2.56 -8.13
N LEU A 61 -5.66 2.15 -9.03
CA LEU A 61 -5.50 2.77 -10.36
C LEU A 61 -6.77 2.70 -11.23
N SER A 62 -7.63 1.73 -10.98
CA SER A 62 -8.87 1.57 -11.75
C SER A 62 -10.02 2.43 -11.23
N ASP A 63 -9.90 2.96 -10.02
CA ASP A 63 -10.96 3.75 -9.39
C ASP A 63 -10.35 4.77 -8.43
N VAL A 64 -10.52 6.05 -8.75
CA VAL A 64 -9.97 7.15 -7.93
C VAL A 64 -10.64 7.28 -6.56
N ASP A 65 -11.81 6.69 -6.39
CA ASP A 65 -12.54 6.70 -5.12
C ASP A 65 -12.16 5.53 -4.21
N GLU A 66 -11.21 4.69 -4.64
CA GLU A 66 -10.67 3.60 -3.84
C GLU A 66 -9.16 3.73 -3.67
N PRO A 67 -8.62 3.29 -2.52
CA PRO A 67 -7.18 3.31 -2.27
C PRO A 67 -6.49 2.09 -2.87
N ALA A 68 -5.18 2.00 -2.69
CA ALA A 68 -4.43 0.78 -2.95
C ALA A 68 -4.86 -0.35 -2.00
N LEU A 69 -5.04 -0.02 -0.71
CA LEU A 69 -5.54 -0.94 0.31
C LEU A 69 -6.42 -0.17 1.29
N TRP A 70 -7.35 -0.87 1.92
CA TRP A 70 -8.15 -0.31 3.01
C TRP A 70 -8.59 -1.36 4.02
N GLU A 71 -8.88 -0.86 5.21
CA GLU A 71 -9.56 -1.62 6.26
C GLU A 71 -10.93 -0.97 6.49
N LYS A 72 -11.98 -1.77 6.43
CA LYS A 72 -13.34 -1.33 6.71
C LYS A 72 -13.89 -2.04 7.94
N SER A 73 -14.70 -1.31 8.70
CA SER A 73 -15.46 -1.89 9.80
C SER A 73 -16.63 -2.72 9.25
N LEU A 74 -17.28 -3.47 10.15
CA LEU A 74 -18.44 -4.28 9.78
C LEU A 74 -19.62 -3.44 9.29
N ASP A 75 -19.71 -2.18 9.72
CA ASP A 75 -20.71 -1.21 9.24
C ASP A 75 -20.23 -0.36 8.06
N ASP A 76 -19.20 -0.83 7.38
CA ASP A 76 -18.67 -0.27 6.13
C ASP A 76 -17.98 1.11 6.26
N ARG A 77 -17.60 1.52 7.48
CA ARG A 77 -16.79 2.72 7.67
C ARG A 77 -15.34 2.41 7.29
N VAL A 78 -14.67 3.36 6.65
CA VAL A 78 -13.24 3.23 6.33
C VAL A 78 -12.42 3.57 7.57
N LEU A 79 -11.80 2.57 8.17
CA LEU A 79 -10.95 2.73 9.34
C LEU A 79 -9.53 3.11 8.97
N HIS A 80 -9.02 2.55 7.88
CA HIS A 80 -7.67 2.81 7.41
C HIS A 80 -7.65 2.86 5.89
N TRP A 81 -7.17 3.96 5.34
CA TRP A 81 -6.98 4.19 3.90
C TRP A 81 -5.49 4.21 3.62
N ILE A 82 -5.01 3.36 2.73
CA ILE A 82 -3.59 3.23 2.43
C ILE A 82 -3.34 3.55 0.97
N GLU A 83 -2.53 4.60 0.74
CA GLU A 83 -2.06 5.01 -0.57
C GLU A 83 -0.62 4.56 -0.78
N VAL A 84 -0.23 4.35 -2.03
CA VAL A 84 1.15 4.09 -2.40
C VAL A 84 1.58 5.04 -3.52
N GLY A 85 2.84 5.44 -3.53
CA GLY A 85 3.38 6.31 -4.57
C GLY A 85 3.59 7.74 -4.12
N GLN A 86 3.32 8.68 -5.01
CA GLN A 86 3.55 10.11 -4.77
C GLN A 86 2.27 10.91 -5.05
N PRO A 87 1.23 10.75 -4.23
CA PRO A 87 0.02 11.55 -4.39
C PRO A 87 0.31 13.01 -4.09
N ASP A 88 -0.46 13.92 -4.71
CA ASP A 88 -0.34 15.33 -4.38
C ASP A 88 -1.01 15.66 -3.03
N ALA A 89 -0.80 16.89 -2.55
CA ALA A 89 -1.32 17.32 -1.26
C ALA A 89 -2.86 17.32 -1.23
N ASP A 90 -3.50 17.67 -2.34
CA ASP A 90 -4.96 17.67 -2.44
C ASP A 90 -5.53 16.27 -2.32
N ARG A 91 -4.87 15.29 -2.92
CA ARG A 91 -5.27 13.87 -2.81
C ARG A 91 -5.19 13.38 -1.37
N LEU A 92 -4.09 13.67 -0.68
CA LEU A 92 -3.93 13.26 0.73
C LEU A 92 -4.96 13.92 1.64
N THR A 93 -5.25 15.20 1.41
CA THR A 93 -6.29 15.92 2.15
C THR A 93 -7.66 15.30 1.91
N TRP A 94 -7.96 14.99 0.67
CA TRP A 94 -9.21 14.32 0.28
C TRP A 94 -9.36 12.96 0.98
N CYS A 95 -8.30 12.14 0.97
CA CYS A 95 -8.29 10.83 1.63
C CYS A 95 -8.49 10.97 3.14
N SER A 96 -7.78 11.91 3.77
CA SER A 96 -7.79 12.08 5.22
C SER A 96 -9.18 12.41 5.77
N ARG A 97 -10.01 13.06 4.97
CA ARG A 97 -11.37 13.44 5.38
C ARG A 97 -12.38 12.29 5.32
N ARG A 98 -12.02 11.17 4.71
CA ARG A 98 -12.92 10.04 4.45
C ARG A 98 -12.62 8.82 5.30
N THR A 99 -11.64 8.91 6.17
CA THR A 99 -11.16 7.76 6.93
C THR A 99 -10.69 8.19 8.31
N GLU A 100 -10.68 7.25 9.24
CA GLU A 100 -10.14 7.50 10.58
C GLU A 100 -8.61 7.64 10.55
N ARG A 101 -7.95 6.86 9.68
CA ARG A 101 -6.49 6.87 9.54
C ARG A 101 -6.10 6.75 8.06
N THR A 102 -5.16 7.59 7.63
CA THR A 102 -4.59 7.53 6.29
C THR A 102 -3.10 7.26 6.41
N SER A 103 -2.61 6.28 5.67
CA SER A 103 -1.19 5.97 5.57
C SER A 103 -0.74 6.03 4.12
N LEU A 104 0.48 6.48 3.91
CA LEU A 104 1.11 6.52 2.59
C LEU A 104 2.45 5.82 2.64
N LEU A 105 2.65 4.87 1.74
CA LEU A 105 3.97 4.32 1.43
C LEU A 105 4.48 5.00 0.17
N ALA A 106 5.40 5.96 0.32
CA ALA A 106 5.99 6.68 -0.78
C ALA A 106 7.24 5.95 -1.30
N TYR A 107 7.51 6.06 -2.59
CA TYR A 107 8.69 5.49 -3.21
C TYR A 107 9.09 6.29 -4.44
N GLY A 108 10.28 6.02 -4.97
CA GLY A 108 10.80 6.72 -6.12
C GLY A 108 11.62 7.95 -5.71
N SER A 109 11.75 8.91 -6.61
CA SER A 109 12.50 10.13 -6.37
C SER A 109 11.62 11.11 -5.58
N LEU A 110 11.88 11.25 -4.28
CA LEU A 110 10.97 11.92 -3.34
C LEU A 110 11.32 13.38 -3.04
N ARG A 111 12.52 13.84 -3.41
CA ARG A 111 13.02 15.15 -2.96
C ARG A 111 12.07 16.31 -3.26
N VAL A 112 11.60 16.42 -4.51
CA VAL A 112 10.71 17.51 -4.91
C VAL A 112 9.31 17.30 -4.31
N TRP A 113 8.83 16.07 -4.35
CA TRP A 113 7.52 15.70 -3.81
C TRP A 113 7.44 16.00 -2.30
N GLU A 114 8.46 15.62 -1.53
CA GLU A 114 8.51 15.90 -0.09
C GLU A 114 8.34 17.38 0.22
N GLY A 115 9.02 18.23 -0.51
CA GLY A 115 8.95 19.67 -0.28
C GLY A 115 7.58 20.25 -0.48
N LYS A 116 6.77 19.64 -1.34
CA LYS A 116 5.40 20.12 -1.64
C LYS A 116 4.35 19.49 -0.75
N VAL A 117 4.51 18.23 -0.38
CA VAL A 117 3.44 17.43 0.23
C VAL A 117 3.59 17.31 1.74
N VAL A 118 4.79 17.09 2.25
CA VAL A 118 5.01 16.87 3.68
C VAL A 118 4.56 18.06 4.54
N PRO A 119 4.81 19.32 4.18
CA PRO A 119 4.31 20.46 4.97
C PRO A 119 2.79 20.47 5.10
N VAL A 120 2.07 20.08 4.05
CA VAL A 120 0.60 19.98 4.09
C VAL A 120 0.18 18.79 4.95
N ALA A 121 0.80 17.65 4.76
CA ALA A 121 0.49 16.42 5.49
C ALA A 121 0.70 16.58 7.00
N ASN A 122 1.70 17.35 7.42
CA ASN A 122 1.97 17.62 8.83
C ASN A 122 0.83 18.36 9.53
N ASN A 123 -0.03 19.05 8.77
CA ASN A 123 -1.22 19.71 9.30
C ASN A 123 -2.44 18.80 9.34
N LEU A 124 -2.34 17.60 8.80
CA LEU A 124 -3.42 16.60 8.81
C LEU A 124 -3.16 15.63 9.95
N LYS A 125 -4.09 15.57 10.91
CA LYS A 125 -3.88 14.84 12.16
C LYS A 125 -3.81 13.32 12.01
N ASN A 126 -4.45 12.80 10.96
CA ASN A 126 -4.62 11.36 10.77
C ASN A 126 -3.81 10.80 9.59
N VAL A 127 -2.81 11.53 9.10
CA VAL A 127 -1.97 11.10 7.97
C VAL A 127 -0.58 10.71 8.46
N HIS A 128 -0.14 9.53 8.06
CA HIS A 128 1.20 9.00 8.34
C HIS A 128 1.89 8.65 7.03
N ILE A 129 3.12 9.11 6.86
CA ILE A 129 3.91 8.88 5.65
C ILE A 129 5.15 8.10 6.00
N ALA A 130 5.40 7.04 5.24
CA ALA A 130 6.66 6.31 5.28
C ALA A 130 7.19 6.16 3.84
N ALA A 131 8.49 5.98 3.70
CA ALA A 131 9.13 5.82 2.40
C ALA A 131 9.78 4.45 2.30
N VAL A 132 9.72 3.85 1.11
CA VAL A 132 10.41 2.60 0.81
C VAL A 132 11.73 2.93 0.15
N PRO A 133 12.88 2.47 0.70
CA PRO A 133 14.17 2.70 0.06
C PRO A 133 14.22 2.12 -1.35
N GLN A 134 14.74 2.90 -2.31
CA GLN A 134 14.73 2.51 -3.72
C GLN A 134 15.52 1.22 -3.97
N GLU A 135 16.64 1.04 -3.29
CA GLU A 135 17.47 -0.16 -3.46
C GLU A 135 16.73 -1.44 -3.08
N ILE A 136 15.98 -1.39 -1.97
CA ILE A 136 15.16 -2.52 -1.52
C ILE A 136 14.06 -2.79 -2.53
N LEU A 137 13.41 -1.75 -3.00
CA LEU A 137 12.31 -1.86 -3.95
C LEU A 137 12.77 -2.47 -5.28
N GLU A 138 13.88 -2.02 -5.81
CA GLU A 138 14.44 -2.58 -7.05
C GLU A 138 14.76 -4.06 -6.92
N THR A 139 15.31 -4.47 -5.78
CA THR A 139 15.62 -5.88 -5.53
C THR A 139 14.35 -6.73 -5.46
N LEU A 140 13.34 -6.27 -4.75
CA LEU A 140 12.09 -7.01 -4.59
C LEU A 140 11.25 -7.06 -5.86
N ALA A 141 11.26 -5.99 -6.64
CA ALA A 141 10.43 -5.87 -7.84
C ALA A 141 11.01 -6.56 -9.07
N LYS A 142 12.26 -7.01 -8.99
CA LYS A 142 12.93 -7.61 -10.14
C LYS A 142 12.38 -9.01 -10.44
N ASP A 143 11.96 -9.22 -11.70
CA ASP A 143 11.54 -10.53 -12.21
C ASP A 143 10.49 -11.22 -11.33
N MET A 144 9.41 -10.52 -11.01
CA MET A 144 8.37 -11.05 -10.14
C MET A 144 7.65 -12.24 -10.77
N PRO A 145 7.65 -13.41 -10.10
CA PRO A 145 6.91 -14.58 -10.58
C PRO A 145 5.40 -14.42 -10.39
N ARG A 146 4.61 -15.24 -11.08
CA ARG A 146 3.15 -15.22 -10.94
C ARG A 146 2.65 -15.71 -9.58
N VAL A 147 3.46 -16.51 -8.89
CA VAL A 147 3.24 -16.89 -7.51
C VAL A 147 4.36 -16.27 -6.68
N ILE A 148 4.00 -15.29 -5.87
CA ILE A 148 4.93 -14.52 -5.06
C ILE A 148 4.86 -15.08 -3.64
N LYS A 149 5.99 -15.55 -3.11
CA LYS A 149 6.07 -16.10 -1.76
C LYS A 149 7.04 -15.27 -0.94
N TRP A 150 6.53 -14.65 0.12
CA TRP A 150 7.34 -13.85 1.02
C TRP A 150 7.24 -14.36 2.45
N ASP A 151 8.40 -14.40 3.11
CA ASP A 151 8.51 -14.53 4.55
C ASP A 151 8.95 -13.16 5.08
N VAL A 152 8.08 -12.52 5.85
CA VAL A 152 8.32 -11.17 6.36
C VAL A 152 8.36 -11.21 7.87
N MET A 153 9.44 -10.67 8.44
CA MET A 153 9.57 -10.44 9.87
C MET A 153 9.63 -8.94 10.12
N ILE A 154 8.77 -8.44 11.00
CA ILE A 154 8.76 -7.04 11.44
C ILE A 154 9.19 -6.98 12.89
N SER A 155 10.22 -6.21 13.15
CA SER A 155 10.72 -5.95 14.52
C SER A 155 11.46 -4.63 14.55
N GLU A 156 11.39 -3.90 15.66
CA GLU A 156 12.22 -2.74 15.93
C GLU A 156 13.60 -3.13 16.50
#